data_1b3cf5f13f78201758b794086a642eef
#
_entry.id   1b3cf5f13f78201758b794086a642eef
#
_cell.length_a   1.000
_cell.length_b   1.000
_cell.length_c   1.000
_cell.angle_alpha   90.00
_cell.angle_beta   90.00
_cell.angle_gamma   90.00
#
_symmetry.space_group_name_H-M   'P 1'
#
loop_
_entity.id
_entity.type
_entity.pdbx_description
1 polymer ?
#
loop_
_entity_poly.entity_id
_entity_poly.type
_entity_poly.pdbx_seq_one_letter_code
_entity_poly.pdbx_strand_id
1 'polypeptide(L)'
;FEQSISASDGMIRRAINNKTDIQSKWLSVIADNYPHLNLEWLITGRGSMLKETPQPLSLPTINYEYKGGPYYNVDFIGGFDLVLNDQTINPDYYINFEPYNKPGVVWCNITGHSMEPELSNGDYIALKEMTDPVQYLPYGEIYAIVTESYRTVKRIGKADQKDFIRLIPTNKSPEYSPQDIPISMIQKVYAVLGSMHRLF
;
A
#
# COMPACT_ATOMS: atom_id res chain seq x y z
N PHE A 1 6.66 12.94 -38.59
CA PHE A 1 7.69 12.55 -37.61
C PHE A 1 8.96 13.37 -37.80
N GLU A 2 9.60 13.34 -39.00
CA GLU A 2 10.86 14.08 -39.23
C GLU A 2 10.72 15.58 -38.97
N GLN A 3 9.62 16.20 -39.40
CA GLN A 3 9.31 17.61 -39.13
C GLN A 3 9.12 17.89 -37.62
N SER A 4 8.49 16.98 -36.87
CA SER A 4 8.25 17.17 -35.43
C SER A 4 9.52 17.13 -34.58
N ILE A 5 10.59 16.52 -35.10
CA ILE A 5 11.92 16.52 -34.45
C ILE A 5 12.90 17.50 -35.10
N SER A 6 12.42 18.40 -35.98
CA SER A 6 13.23 19.35 -36.74
C SER A 6 14.36 18.71 -37.56
N ALA A 7 14.14 17.50 -38.01
CA ALA A 7 15.05 16.80 -38.91
C ALA A 7 14.78 17.16 -40.39
N SER A 8 15.79 17.05 -41.23
CA SER A 8 15.60 17.24 -42.67
C SER A 8 14.75 16.12 -43.26
N ASP A 9 13.89 16.50 -44.21
CA ASP A 9 12.97 15.56 -44.84
C ASP A 9 13.72 14.36 -45.45
N GLY A 10 13.21 13.16 -45.21
CA GLY A 10 13.78 11.90 -45.65
C GLY A 10 15.04 11.45 -44.91
N MET A 11 15.48 12.08 -43.82
CA MET A 11 16.66 11.71 -43.09
C MET A 11 16.55 10.29 -42.52
N ILE A 12 15.46 10.02 -41.80
CA ILE A 12 15.20 8.69 -41.19
C ILE A 12 14.97 7.64 -42.27
N ARG A 13 14.19 7.99 -43.34
CA ARG A 13 13.95 7.08 -44.46
C ARG A 13 15.25 6.67 -45.15
N ARG A 14 16.20 7.62 -45.35
CA ARG A 14 17.51 7.32 -45.90
C ARG A 14 18.35 6.42 -45.03
N ALA A 15 18.33 6.68 -43.70
CA ALA A 15 19.05 5.82 -42.75
C ALA A 15 18.52 4.38 -42.78
N ILE A 16 17.19 4.21 -42.80
CA ILE A 16 16.56 2.87 -42.90
C ILE A 16 16.92 2.18 -44.19
N ASN A 17 16.78 2.86 -45.34
CA ASN A 17 17.03 2.29 -46.67
C ASN A 17 18.50 1.89 -46.84
N ASN A 18 19.43 2.70 -46.33
CA ASN A 18 20.87 2.49 -46.44
C ASN A 18 21.44 1.62 -45.28
N LYS A 19 20.59 1.22 -44.34
CA LYS A 19 21.01 0.48 -43.11
C LYS A 19 22.14 1.18 -42.35
N THR A 20 22.06 2.51 -42.25
CA THR A 20 23.05 3.33 -41.55
C THR A 20 22.48 3.82 -40.22
N ASP A 21 23.39 4.07 -39.25
CA ASP A 21 23.02 4.59 -37.95
C ASP A 21 22.53 6.03 -38.03
N ILE A 22 21.66 6.39 -37.09
CA ILE A 22 21.29 7.78 -36.82
C ILE A 22 22.16 8.33 -35.69
N GLN A 23 22.50 9.62 -35.78
CA GLN A 23 23.32 10.25 -34.77
C GLN A 23 22.56 10.30 -33.41
N SER A 24 23.28 10.05 -32.31
CA SER A 24 22.74 10.01 -30.95
C SER A 24 22.00 11.27 -30.51
N LYS A 25 22.37 12.44 -31.07
CA LYS A 25 21.65 13.71 -30.84
C LYS A 25 20.16 13.63 -31.14
N TRP A 26 19.76 12.79 -32.10
CA TRP A 26 18.37 12.61 -32.46
C TRP A 26 17.58 11.82 -31.43
N LEU A 27 18.24 10.97 -30.63
CA LEU A 27 17.59 10.24 -29.54
C LEU A 27 17.10 11.19 -28.45
N SER A 28 17.90 12.22 -28.10
CA SER A 28 17.50 13.26 -27.15
C SER A 28 16.30 14.05 -27.69
N VAL A 29 16.36 14.48 -28.94
CA VAL A 29 15.27 15.25 -29.58
C VAL A 29 13.98 14.42 -29.66
N ILE A 30 14.09 13.13 -29.97
CA ILE A 30 12.93 12.21 -29.98
C ILE A 30 12.38 12.08 -28.54
N ALA A 31 13.23 11.92 -27.52
CA ALA A 31 12.79 11.82 -26.14
C ALA A 31 12.02 13.05 -25.67
N ASP A 32 12.49 14.24 -26.05
CA ASP A 32 11.86 15.52 -25.68
C ASP A 32 10.50 15.72 -26.38
N ASN A 33 10.41 15.32 -27.66
CA ASN A 33 9.17 15.48 -28.44
C ASN A 33 8.15 14.35 -28.19
N TYR A 34 8.60 13.19 -27.73
CA TYR A 34 7.77 12.01 -27.47
C TYR A 34 8.02 11.45 -26.05
N PRO A 35 7.63 12.15 -24.97
CA PRO A 35 7.93 11.78 -23.60
C PRO A 35 7.36 10.42 -23.18
N HIS A 36 6.30 9.95 -23.86
CA HIS A 36 5.70 8.64 -23.61
C HIS A 36 6.40 7.49 -24.34
N LEU A 37 7.35 7.79 -25.23
CA LEU A 37 8.11 6.76 -25.94
C LEU A 37 9.15 6.14 -24.98
N ASN A 38 9.20 4.81 -24.97
CA ASN A 38 10.24 4.07 -24.26
C ASN A 38 11.54 4.08 -25.09
N LEU A 39 12.53 4.82 -24.63
CA LEU A 39 13.84 4.92 -25.32
C LEU A 39 14.60 3.60 -25.32
N GLU A 40 14.46 2.77 -24.30
CA GLU A 40 15.06 1.46 -24.27
C GLU A 40 14.52 0.59 -25.41
N TRP A 41 13.20 0.62 -25.60
CA TRP A 41 12.58 -0.05 -26.76
C TRP A 41 13.07 0.53 -28.09
N LEU A 42 13.18 1.85 -28.21
CA LEU A 42 13.66 2.48 -29.45
C LEU A 42 15.09 2.04 -29.80
N ILE A 43 15.95 1.85 -28.82
CA ILE A 43 17.37 1.50 -29.00
C ILE A 43 17.54 0.00 -29.16
N THR A 44 16.83 -0.81 -28.37
CA THR A 44 17.10 -2.24 -28.26
C THR A 44 16.05 -3.13 -28.93
N GLY A 45 14.88 -2.60 -29.23
CA GLY A 45 13.71 -3.35 -29.70
C GLY A 45 13.06 -4.21 -28.62
N ARG A 46 13.49 -4.11 -27.34
CA ARG A 46 12.99 -4.92 -26.24
C ARG A 46 11.97 -4.13 -25.39
N GLY A 47 10.96 -4.85 -24.89
CA GLY A 47 9.93 -4.27 -24.04
C GLY A 47 8.79 -3.60 -24.83
N SER A 48 8.01 -2.76 -24.14
CA SER A 48 6.91 -2.01 -24.73
C SER A 48 7.40 -0.73 -25.40
N MET A 49 6.84 -0.39 -26.57
CA MET A 49 7.12 0.85 -27.29
C MET A 49 6.77 2.11 -26.49
N LEU A 50 5.70 2.04 -25.71
CA LEU A 50 5.28 3.15 -24.84
C LEU A 50 5.70 2.86 -23.40
N LYS A 51 6.13 3.90 -22.71
CA LYS A 51 6.28 3.84 -21.24
C LYS A 51 4.92 3.50 -20.65
N GLU A 52 4.89 2.55 -19.74
CA GLU A 52 3.70 2.36 -18.91
C GLU A 52 3.47 3.66 -18.14
N THR A 53 2.41 4.36 -18.48
CA THR A 53 1.95 5.49 -17.68
C THR A 53 1.56 4.87 -16.32
N PRO A 54 2.11 5.34 -15.19
CA PRO A 54 1.59 4.93 -13.89
C PRO A 54 0.09 5.18 -13.93
N GLN A 55 -0.72 4.15 -13.83
CA GLN A 55 -2.16 4.34 -13.72
C GLN A 55 -2.36 5.26 -12.51
N PRO A 56 -3.08 6.38 -12.66
CA PRO A 56 -3.40 7.18 -11.49
C PRO A 56 -4.08 6.25 -10.50
N LEU A 57 -3.52 6.16 -9.29
CA LEU A 57 -4.13 5.44 -8.19
C LEU A 57 -5.58 5.92 -8.12
N SER A 58 -6.52 5.03 -8.37
CA SER A 58 -7.93 5.37 -8.24
C SER A 58 -8.14 5.82 -6.79
N LEU A 59 -8.72 7.00 -6.63
CA LEU A 59 -9.08 7.49 -5.30
C LEU A 59 -10.06 6.49 -4.66
N PRO A 60 -9.95 6.26 -3.34
CA PRO A 60 -10.89 5.38 -2.65
C PRO A 60 -12.31 5.91 -2.79
N THR A 61 -13.23 5.04 -3.16
CA THR A 61 -14.65 5.36 -3.27
C THR A 61 -15.43 4.59 -2.21
N ILE A 62 -16.36 5.27 -1.56
CA ILE A 62 -17.33 4.64 -0.65
C ILE A 62 -18.51 4.17 -1.49
N ASN A 63 -18.88 2.93 -1.32
CA ASN A 63 -19.89 2.28 -2.15
C ASN A 63 -20.78 1.42 -1.25
N TYR A 64 -22.08 1.46 -1.49
CA TYR A 64 -23.07 0.60 -0.83
C TYR A 64 -23.36 -0.69 -1.62
N GLU A 65 -22.76 -0.83 -2.81
CA GLU A 65 -22.76 -2.08 -3.54
C GLU A 65 -21.61 -2.98 -3.03
N TYR A 66 -21.77 -4.30 -3.19
CA TYR A 66 -20.78 -5.31 -2.78
C TYR A 66 -19.48 -5.27 -3.61
N LYS A 67 -18.86 -4.09 -3.72
CA LYS A 67 -17.59 -3.88 -4.44
C LYS A 67 -16.57 -3.26 -3.52
N GLY A 68 -15.43 -3.93 -3.34
CA GLY A 68 -14.35 -3.48 -2.49
C GLY A 68 -14.29 -4.21 -1.15
N GLY A 69 -13.46 -3.69 -0.24
CA GLY A 69 -13.34 -4.22 1.11
C GLY A 69 -14.51 -3.77 2.00
N PRO A 70 -15.14 -4.67 2.76
CA PRO A 70 -16.19 -4.31 3.70
C PRO A 70 -15.64 -3.38 4.77
N TYR A 71 -16.42 -2.35 5.09
CA TYR A 71 -16.13 -1.43 6.18
C TYR A 71 -17.14 -1.60 7.31
N TYR A 72 -16.61 -1.66 8.50
CA TYR A 72 -17.36 -1.72 9.74
C TYR A 72 -17.08 -0.46 10.57
N ASN A 73 -18.12 0.28 10.89
CA ASN A 73 -18.02 1.51 11.71
C ASN A 73 -17.79 1.16 13.19
N VAL A 74 -16.73 0.44 13.44
CA VAL A 74 -16.26 0.08 14.77
C VAL A 74 -14.79 0.44 14.89
N ASP A 75 -14.41 0.81 16.11
CA ASP A 75 -13.00 1.00 16.44
C ASP A 75 -12.32 -0.34 16.66
N PHE A 76 -11.13 -0.52 16.07
CA PHE A 76 -10.37 -1.75 16.27
C PHE A 76 -10.09 -2.02 17.75
N ILE A 77 -9.71 -0.99 18.52
CA ILE A 77 -9.41 -1.13 19.94
C ILE A 77 -10.67 -1.44 20.75
N GLY A 78 -11.84 -0.97 20.29
CA GLY A 78 -13.14 -1.17 20.94
C GLY A 78 -13.76 -2.57 20.76
N GLY A 79 -13.20 -3.42 19.88
CA GLY A 79 -13.71 -4.78 19.74
C GLY A 79 -14.05 -5.24 18.34
N PHE A 80 -13.29 -4.79 17.36
CA PHE A 80 -13.48 -5.13 15.94
C PHE A 80 -13.54 -6.64 15.65
N ASP A 81 -12.74 -7.45 16.34
CA ASP A 81 -12.73 -8.90 16.20
C ASP A 81 -14.06 -9.55 16.63
N LEU A 82 -14.79 -8.94 17.56
CA LEU A 82 -16.12 -9.39 17.96
C LEU A 82 -17.12 -9.24 16.81
N VAL A 83 -16.98 -8.16 16.03
CA VAL A 83 -17.81 -7.92 14.84
C VAL A 83 -17.58 -8.98 13.78
N LEU A 84 -16.32 -9.32 13.53
CA LEU A 84 -15.98 -10.36 12.53
C LEU A 84 -16.37 -11.78 12.95
N ASN A 85 -16.48 -12.05 14.25
CA ASN A 85 -16.92 -13.34 14.74
C ASN A 85 -18.44 -13.50 14.74
N ASP A 86 -19.17 -12.40 14.65
CA ASP A 86 -20.64 -12.40 14.56
C ASP A 86 -21.08 -12.29 13.08
N GLN A 87 -21.43 -13.43 12.48
CA GLN A 87 -21.88 -13.50 11.08
C GLN A 87 -23.20 -12.76 10.83
N THR A 88 -23.86 -12.25 11.85
CA THR A 88 -25.09 -11.45 11.72
C THR A 88 -24.82 -9.98 11.49
N ILE A 89 -23.59 -9.52 11.72
CA ILE A 89 -23.22 -8.11 11.53
C ILE A 89 -22.83 -7.88 10.06
N ASN A 90 -23.64 -7.07 9.39
CA ASN A 90 -23.37 -6.65 8.03
C ASN A 90 -22.43 -5.43 8.02
N PRO A 91 -21.58 -5.28 7.00
CA PRO A 91 -20.78 -4.06 6.80
C PRO A 91 -21.70 -2.84 6.64
N ASP A 92 -21.27 -1.69 7.15
CA ASP A 92 -21.99 -0.43 6.95
C ASP A 92 -21.97 0.01 5.48
N TYR A 93 -20.83 -0.20 4.81
CA TYR A 93 -20.62 0.01 3.37
C TYR A 93 -19.35 -0.69 2.90
N TYR A 94 -18.99 -0.49 1.63
CA TYR A 94 -17.78 -1.06 1.03
C TYR A 94 -16.86 0.06 0.55
N ILE A 95 -15.56 -0.06 0.83
CA ILE A 95 -14.53 0.84 0.34
C ILE A 95 -13.87 0.18 -0.87
N ASN A 96 -14.10 0.77 -2.05
CA ASN A 96 -13.49 0.33 -3.29
C ASN A 96 -12.18 1.11 -3.51
N PHE A 97 -11.06 0.48 -3.15
CA PHE A 97 -9.72 1.02 -3.35
C PHE A 97 -8.80 -0.08 -3.86
N GLU A 98 -8.50 -0.07 -5.17
CA GLU A 98 -7.81 -1.14 -5.88
C GLU A 98 -6.59 -1.75 -5.17
N PRO A 99 -5.66 -0.98 -4.58
CA PRO A 99 -4.53 -1.55 -3.86
C PRO A 99 -4.93 -2.53 -2.75
N TYR A 100 -6.13 -2.35 -2.17
CA TYR A 100 -6.61 -3.12 -1.03
C TYR A 100 -7.88 -3.95 -1.31
N ASN A 101 -8.35 -3.98 -2.55
CA ASN A 101 -9.48 -4.82 -2.97
C ASN A 101 -9.05 -6.28 -3.12
N LYS A 102 -8.52 -6.86 -2.06
CA LYS A 102 -8.06 -8.25 -2.03
C LYS A 102 -8.96 -9.07 -1.11
N PRO A 103 -9.15 -10.37 -1.41
CA PRO A 103 -9.92 -11.25 -0.53
C PRO A 103 -9.39 -11.22 0.91
N GLY A 104 -10.32 -11.10 1.86
CA GLY A 104 -10.00 -11.06 3.29
C GLY A 104 -9.50 -9.72 3.80
N VAL A 105 -9.50 -8.65 2.99
CA VAL A 105 -9.25 -7.29 3.47
C VAL A 105 -10.55 -6.69 3.98
N VAL A 106 -10.49 -6.10 5.16
CA VAL A 106 -11.59 -5.41 5.83
C VAL A 106 -11.14 -4.04 6.31
N TRP A 107 -12.07 -3.12 6.46
CA TRP A 107 -11.79 -1.76 6.93
C TRP A 107 -12.50 -1.50 8.26
N CYS A 108 -11.83 -0.77 9.15
CA CYS A 108 -12.40 -0.26 10.39
C CYS A 108 -11.72 1.05 10.80
N ASN A 109 -12.16 1.64 11.90
CA ASN A 109 -11.53 2.82 12.49
C ASN A 109 -10.40 2.43 13.45
N ILE A 110 -9.48 3.37 13.66
CA ILE A 110 -8.51 3.32 14.76
C ILE A 110 -8.70 4.52 15.67
N THR A 111 -8.58 4.31 16.99
CA THR A 111 -8.52 5.38 17.99
C THR A 111 -7.21 5.36 18.74
N GLY A 112 -6.88 6.51 19.36
CA GLY A 112 -5.66 6.71 20.11
C GLY A 112 -4.54 7.35 19.31
N HIS A 113 -3.49 7.76 20.02
CA HIS A 113 -2.42 8.61 19.51
C HIS A 113 -1.05 7.91 19.47
N SER A 114 -0.99 6.64 19.87
CA SER A 114 0.29 5.92 20.02
C SER A 114 1.02 5.65 18.71
N MET A 115 0.32 5.73 17.57
CA MET A 115 0.88 5.50 16.24
C MET A 115 1.05 6.77 15.42
N GLU A 116 0.76 7.93 15.99
CA GLU A 116 1.02 9.22 15.33
C GLU A 116 2.50 9.49 15.13
N PRO A 117 2.87 10.19 14.03
CA PRO A 117 2.00 10.76 12.99
C PRO A 117 1.61 9.78 11.87
N GLU A 118 1.98 8.53 11.95
CA GLU A 118 1.84 7.54 10.88
C GLU A 118 0.39 7.06 10.71
N LEU A 119 -0.30 6.85 11.83
CA LEU A 119 -1.74 6.60 11.91
C LEU A 119 -2.33 7.58 12.91
N SER A 120 -3.30 8.36 12.47
CA SER A 120 -3.97 9.36 13.30
C SER A 120 -5.24 8.82 13.93
N ASN A 121 -5.62 9.42 15.04
CA ASN A 121 -6.88 9.11 15.69
C ASN A 121 -8.06 9.32 14.74
N GLY A 122 -8.91 8.32 14.58
CA GLY A 122 -10.07 8.33 13.69
C GLY A 122 -9.80 7.92 12.25
N ASP A 123 -8.56 7.56 11.87
CA ASP A 123 -8.25 7.05 10.54
C ASP A 123 -9.01 5.75 10.25
N TYR A 124 -9.30 5.53 8.96
CA TYR A 124 -9.69 4.22 8.46
C TYR A 124 -8.46 3.39 8.17
N ILE A 125 -8.42 2.16 8.68
CA ILE A 125 -7.33 1.23 8.43
C ILE A 125 -7.81 0.00 7.66
N ALA A 126 -7.03 -0.41 6.66
CA ALA A 126 -7.25 -1.65 5.92
C ALA A 126 -6.50 -2.79 6.62
N LEU A 127 -7.22 -3.81 7.01
CA LEU A 127 -6.71 -4.95 7.77
C LEU A 127 -6.82 -6.25 6.98
N LYS A 128 -5.80 -7.09 7.09
CA LYS A 128 -5.84 -8.46 6.59
C LYS A 128 -5.36 -9.41 7.69
N GLU A 129 -6.16 -10.42 8.02
CA GLU A 129 -5.79 -11.43 9.01
C GLU A 129 -4.56 -12.20 8.55
N MET A 130 -3.60 -12.36 9.46
CA MET A 130 -2.40 -13.14 9.27
C MET A 130 -2.61 -14.56 9.79
N THR A 131 -2.27 -15.53 8.94
CA THR A 131 -2.36 -16.96 9.30
C THR A 131 -1.02 -17.54 9.72
N ASP A 132 0.06 -16.81 9.41
CA ASP A 132 1.41 -17.23 9.79
C ASP A 132 1.65 -17.05 11.28
N PRO A 133 2.44 -17.93 11.92
CA PRO A 133 2.83 -17.77 13.32
C PRO A 133 3.55 -16.44 13.56
N VAL A 134 3.21 -15.78 14.67
CA VAL A 134 3.67 -14.42 15.01
C VAL A 134 5.19 -14.25 14.96
N GLN A 135 5.94 -15.30 15.33
CA GLN A 135 7.41 -15.28 15.31
C GLN A 135 8.04 -15.19 13.91
N TYR A 136 7.25 -15.44 12.86
CA TYR A 136 7.71 -15.36 11.46
C TYR A 136 7.21 -14.09 10.75
N LEU A 137 6.44 -13.25 11.43
CA LEU A 137 5.99 -11.99 10.85
C LEU A 137 7.17 -11.02 10.68
N PRO A 138 7.22 -10.25 9.59
CA PRO A 138 8.25 -9.25 9.37
C PRO A 138 8.31 -8.23 10.50
N TYR A 139 9.49 -8.02 11.07
CA TYR A 139 9.71 -6.94 12.02
C TYR A 139 9.76 -5.58 11.31
N GLY A 140 9.33 -4.55 12.01
CA GLY A 140 9.28 -3.20 11.49
C GLY A 140 7.96 -2.83 10.83
N GLU A 141 7.09 -3.79 10.52
CA GLU A 141 5.76 -3.54 9.96
C GLU A 141 4.71 -3.28 11.05
N ILE A 142 3.60 -2.64 10.66
CA ILE A 142 2.49 -2.30 11.57
C ILE A 142 1.46 -3.42 11.56
N TYR A 143 1.10 -3.84 12.74
CA TYR A 143 0.08 -4.88 12.95
C TYR A 143 -0.97 -4.43 13.95
N ALA A 144 -2.19 -4.83 13.68
CA ALA A 144 -3.29 -4.77 14.62
C ALA A 144 -3.34 -6.12 15.35
N ILE A 145 -3.22 -6.10 16.68
CA ILE A 145 -2.98 -7.26 17.53
C ILE A 145 -4.13 -7.39 18.49
N VAL A 146 -4.68 -8.59 18.58
CA VAL A 146 -5.72 -8.99 19.52
C VAL A 146 -5.12 -9.91 20.55
N THR A 147 -5.23 -9.52 21.82
CA THR A 147 -4.90 -10.35 22.98
C THR A 147 -6.19 -10.73 23.72
N GLU A 148 -6.09 -11.55 24.74
CA GLU A 148 -7.24 -11.89 25.58
C GLU A 148 -7.84 -10.66 26.28
N SER A 149 -6.99 -9.72 26.68
CA SER A 149 -7.39 -8.60 27.56
C SER A 149 -7.52 -7.27 26.86
N TYR A 150 -6.85 -7.08 25.72
CA TYR A 150 -6.85 -5.80 25.01
C TYR A 150 -6.52 -5.97 23.52
N ARG A 151 -6.79 -4.91 22.77
CA ARG A 151 -6.44 -4.78 21.34
C ARG A 151 -5.53 -3.57 21.16
N THR A 152 -4.60 -3.66 20.24
CA THR A 152 -3.66 -2.57 19.99
C THR A 152 -3.15 -2.60 18.56
N VAL A 153 -2.77 -1.43 18.04
CA VAL A 153 -2.05 -1.30 16.78
C VAL A 153 -0.64 -0.81 17.10
N LYS A 154 0.36 -1.58 16.71
CA LYS A 154 1.77 -1.28 16.97
C LYS A 154 2.65 -1.83 15.86
N ARG A 155 3.85 -1.31 15.79
CA ARG A 155 4.92 -1.92 15.01
C ARG A 155 5.49 -3.09 15.81
N ILE A 156 5.69 -4.24 15.14
CA ILE A 156 6.30 -5.42 15.79
C ILE A 156 7.81 -5.33 15.62
N GLY A 157 8.53 -5.58 16.71
CA GLY A 157 9.98 -5.70 16.74
C GLY A 157 10.45 -6.92 17.51
N LYS A 158 11.75 -7.20 17.41
CA LYS A 158 12.40 -8.25 18.16
C LYS A 158 12.47 -7.88 19.65
N ALA A 159 11.99 -8.74 20.51
CA ALA A 159 12.25 -8.66 21.96
C ALA A 159 13.58 -9.33 22.31
N ASP A 160 14.15 -8.98 23.46
CA ASP A 160 15.39 -9.58 23.94
C ASP A 160 15.12 -10.98 24.56
N GLN A 161 13.93 -11.17 25.09
CA GLN A 161 13.50 -12.43 25.70
C GLN A 161 12.93 -13.36 24.63
N LYS A 162 13.28 -14.66 24.72
CA LYS A 162 12.70 -15.71 23.86
C LYS A 162 11.20 -15.81 24.08
N ASP A 163 10.46 -16.10 23.00
CA ASP A 163 9.00 -16.23 22.97
C ASP A 163 8.23 -14.95 23.34
N PHE A 164 8.92 -13.79 23.23
CA PHE A 164 8.33 -12.45 23.35
C PHE A 164 8.47 -11.70 22.04
N ILE A 165 7.59 -10.73 21.83
CA ILE A 165 7.71 -9.71 20.79
C ILE A 165 7.67 -8.33 21.41
N ARG A 166 8.33 -7.38 20.76
CA ARG A 166 8.31 -5.96 21.16
C ARG A 166 7.26 -5.21 20.37
N LEU A 167 6.33 -4.59 21.08
CA LEU A 167 5.33 -3.68 20.52
C LEU A 167 5.88 -2.27 20.60
N ILE A 168 6.04 -1.62 19.43
CA ILE A 168 6.70 -0.34 19.30
C ILE A 168 5.70 0.70 18.83
N PRO A 169 5.40 1.74 19.61
CA PRO A 169 4.62 2.89 19.17
C PRO A 169 5.43 3.74 18.20
N THR A 170 4.77 4.37 17.23
CA THR A 170 5.39 5.38 16.35
C THR A 170 5.53 6.71 17.08
N ASN A 171 4.55 7.06 17.91
CA ASN A 171 4.59 8.26 18.74
C ASN A 171 5.73 8.20 19.76
N LYS A 172 6.57 9.22 19.76
CA LYS A 172 7.77 9.31 20.61
C LYS A 172 7.54 10.06 21.93
N SER A 173 6.30 10.48 22.20
CA SER A 173 5.97 11.09 23.49
C SER A 173 6.27 10.13 24.66
N PRO A 174 6.75 10.63 25.79
CA PRO A 174 7.18 9.78 26.93
C PRO A 174 6.10 8.84 27.48
N GLU A 175 4.84 9.16 27.25
CA GLU A 175 3.68 8.35 27.64
C GLU A 175 3.54 7.06 26.81
N TYR A 176 4.18 7.00 25.62
CA TYR A 176 4.16 5.84 24.75
C TYR A 176 5.53 5.18 24.72
N SER A 177 5.68 4.11 25.46
CA SER A 177 6.92 3.34 25.52
C SER A 177 6.77 1.98 24.83
N PRO A 178 7.83 1.43 24.22
CA PRO A 178 7.83 0.06 23.74
C PRO A 178 7.52 -0.92 24.87
N GLN A 179 6.80 -1.97 24.56
CA GLN A 179 6.40 -3.01 25.51
C GLN A 179 6.69 -4.39 24.94
N ASP A 180 7.32 -5.25 25.72
CA ASP A 180 7.52 -6.64 25.37
C ASP A 180 6.35 -7.47 25.93
N ILE A 181 5.73 -8.29 25.06
CA ILE A 181 4.64 -9.18 25.46
C ILE A 181 4.94 -10.63 25.05
N PRO A 182 4.49 -11.63 25.83
CA PRO A 182 4.58 -13.01 25.44
C PRO A 182 3.75 -13.29 24.15
N ILE A 183 4.32 -14.04 23.21
CA ILE A 183 3.59 -14.45 22.01
C ILE A 183 2.33 -15.24 22.36
N SER A 184 2.35 -15.99 23.45
CA SER A 184 1.21 -16.79 23.93
C SER A 184 -0.02 -15.96 24.33
N MET A 185 0.13 -14.65 24.57
CA MET A 185 -1.02 -13.76 24.82
C MET A 185 -1.77 -13.37 23.55
N ILE A 186 -1.16 -13.56 22.38
CA ILE A 186 -1.70 -13.09 21.12
C ILE A 186 -2.67 -14.13 20.56
N GLN A 187 -3.90 -13.71 20.34
CA GLN A 187 -4.96 -14.54 19.77
C GLN A 187 -5.06 -14.40 18.25
N LYS A 188 -5.02 -13.14 17.77
CA LYS A 188 -5.08 -12.81 16.34
C LYS A 188 -4.15 -11.65 16.01
N VAL A 189 -3.67 -11.66 14.79
CA VAL A 189 -2.87 -10.57 14.22
C VAL A 189 -3.40 -10.22 12.85
N TYR A 190 -3.52 -8.93 12.57
CA TYR A 190 -3.88 -8.41 11.26
C TYR A 190 -2.74 -7.51 10.77
N ALA A 191 -2.32 -7.68 9.53
CA ALA A 191 -1.45 -6.70 8.87
C ALA A 191 -2.25 -5.42 8.60
N VAL A 192 -1.69 -4.27 8.94
CA VAL A 192 -2.21 -2.96 8.54
C VAL A 192 -1.63 -2.66 7.16
N LEU A 193 -2.45 -2.83 6.13
CA LEU A 193 -2.01 -2.67 4.74
C LEU A 193 -1.90 -1.21 4.33
N GLY A 194 -2.67 -0.34 4.97
CA GLY A 194 -2.70 1.09 4.73
C GLY A 194 -3.78 1.79 5.52
N SER A 195 -3.81 3.11 5.41
CA SER A 195 -4.79 3.95 6.08
C SER A 195 -5.33 5.05 5.17
N MET A 196 -6.50 5.57 5.53
CA MET A 196 -7.08 6.79 4.97
C MET A 196 -7.31 7.76 6.11
N HIS A 197 -6.70 8.94 6.00
CA HIS A 197 -6.81 9.99 7.01
C HIS A 197 -8.16 10.70 6.92
N ARG A 198 -8.82 10.88 8.07
CA ARG A 198 -10.02 11.74 8.20
C ARG A 198 -9.57 13.15 8.53
N LEU A 199 -10.05 14.11 7.75
CA LEU A 199 -9.75 15.53 8.00
C LEU A 199 -10.72 16.17 9.02
N PHE A 200 -11.79 15.44 9.42
CA PHE A 200 -12.82 15.95 10.36
C PHE A 200 -13.29 14.84 11.29
#